data_5d29fee436e6e34c413eb05e4e76ce8e
#
_entry.id   5d29fee436e6e34c413eb05e4e76ce8e
#
_cell.length_a   1.000
_cell.length_b   1.000
_cell.length_c   1.000
_cell.angle_alpha   90.00
_cell.angle_beta   90.00
_cell.angle_gamma   90.00
#
_symmetry.space_group_name_H-M   'P 1'
#
loop_
_entity.id
_entity.type
_entity.pdbx_description
1 polymer ?
#
loop_
_entity_poly.entity_id
_entity_poly.type
_entity_poly.pdbx_seq_one_letter_code
_entity_poly.pdbx_strand_id
1 'polypeptide(L)'
;MKRTIKILSVASGLLLAASLAHAQTFVRMVSGPAGGSWYPLGAKIMQVMQKEVGGIATSNGPGGGVGNVKDVSQGNAEIGWSYGHTAYNGYVGRGKFDHPYKNIAFFATLYPGVVQIAVPKNSSIHSISDFKGKNISPGKSGWTGTAFAETVLNAYDLSFDKIRQAGGTVHHVDYNDSVALMKDGHIDVFLAVTSMPQASFIDLNFKPGIRFIGIAPDKMKGIIAANPGVIATKIPKGTYEGMDGDVPTLATATVMVVRADLPEDLVYKMCKVFWKEHDTFAGVKKVWNEVKLADALAAAAIPVHPGAARCYKELGVKKM
;
A
#
# COMPACT_ATOMS: atom_id res chain seq x y z
N MET A 1 -45.39 73.29 -29.68
CA MET A 1 -44.33 73.04 -28.71
C MET A 1 -44.14 71.53 -28.59
N LYS A 2 -43.13 71.01 -29.29
CA LYS A 2 -42.81 69.57 -29.28
C LYS A 2 -41.55 69.37 -28.42
N ARG A 3 -41.68 68.76 -27.21
CA ARG A 3 -40.57 68.40 -26.38
C ARG A 3 -40.04 67.02 -26.83
N THR A 4 -38.89 67.02 -27.41
CA THR A 4 -38.13 65.79 -27.76
C THR A 4 -37.44 65.25 -26.52
N ILE A 5 -37.87 64.12 -26.00
CA ILE A 5 -37.21 63.39 -24.91
C ILE A 5 -36.09 62.59 -25.55
N LYS A 6 -34.84 62.95 -25.26
CA LYS A 6 -33.65 62.13 -25.56
C LYS A 6 -33.56 61.04 -24.54
N ILE A 7 -33.83 59.81 -24.94
CA ILE A 7 -33.57 58.60 -24.16
C ILE A 7 -32.08 58.32 -24.27
N LEU A 8 -31.36 58.60 -23.21
CA LEU A 8 -29.95 58.18 -23.07
C LEU A 8 -29.93 56.69 -22.74
N SER A 9 -29.64 55.88 -23.76
CA SER A 9 -29.38 54.46 -23.56
C SER A 9 -28.01 54.27 -22.88
N VAL A 10 -28.03 54.11 -21.59
CA VAL A 10 -26.85 53.65 -20.83
C VAL A 10 -26.71 52.14 -21.14
N ALA A 11 -25.88 51.83 -22.11
CA ALA A 11 -25.41 50.48 -22.33
C ALA A 11 -24.51 50.09 -21.15
N SER A 12 -25.11 49.56 -20.10
CA SER A 12 -24.40 48.88 -19.03
C SER A 12 -23.76 47.61 -19.59
N GLY A 13 -22.51 47.74 -20.00
CA GLY A 13 -21.67 46.58 -20.29
C GLY A 13 -21.52 45.78 -19.00
N LEU A 14 -22.38 44.79 -18.78
CA LEU A 14 -22.10 43.68 -17.88
C LEU A 14 -20.91 42.93 -18.48
N LEU A 15 -19.70 43.32 -18.04
CA LEU A 15 -18.55 42.45 -18.08
C LEU A 15 -18.91 41.25 -17.18
N LEU A 16 -19.45 40.20 -17.80
CA LEU A 16 -19.39 38.86 -17.25
C LEU A 16 -17.90 38.56 -17.11
N ALA A 17 -17.34 38.89 -15.97
CA ALA A 17 -16.17 38.23 -15.45
C ALA A 17 -16.59 36.76 -15.26
N ALA A 18 -16.48 35.97 -16.33
CA ALA A 18 -16.49 34.53 -16.23
C ALA A 18 -15.32 34.19 -15.31
N SER A 19 -15.58 34.14 -14.02
CA SER A 19 -14.74 33.45 -13.08
C SER A 19 -14.57 32.06 -13.65
N LEU A 20 -13.44 31.80 -14.30
CA LEU A 20 -12.99 30.47 -14.59
C LEU A 20 -12.85 29.82 -13.22
N ALA A 21 -13.97 29.33 -12.68
CA ALA A 21 -13.94 28.39 -11.59
C ALA A 21 -13.11 27.23 -12.14
N HIS A 22 -11.81 27.25 -11.83
CA HIS A 22 -10.97 26.10 -12.08
C HIS A 22 -11.61 24.98 -11.28
N ALA A 23 -12.32 24.10 -11.97
CA ALA A 23 -12.90 22.93 -11.35
C ALA A 23 -11.77 22.22 -10.64
N GLN A 24 -11.81 22.25 -9.30
CA GLN A 24 -10.79 21.63 -8.48
C GLN A 24 -10.77 20.13 -8.79
N THR A 25 -9.64 19.64 -9.29
CA THR A 25 -9.49 18.22 -9.60
C THR A 25 -9.46 17.43 -8.31
N PHE A 26 -10.37 16.48 -8.17
CA PHE A 26 -10.39 15.62 -6.99
C PHE A 26 -9.45 14.44 -7.17
N VAL A 27 -8.50 14.27 -6.24
CA VAL A 27 -7.50 13.21 -6.26
C VAL A 27 -7.66 12.35 -5.01
N ARG A 28 -8.16 11.13 -5.17
CA ARG A 28 -8.38 10.16 -4.11
C ARG A 28 -7.22 9.19 -4.05
N MET A 29 -6.76 8.89 -2.86
CA MET A 29 -5.81 7.82 -2.60
C MET A 29 -6.48 6.69 -1.82
N VAL A 30 -6.22 5.46 -2.20
CA VAL A 30 -6.46 4.26 -1.41
C VAL A 30 -5.11 3.71 -0.96
N SER A 31 -4.86 3.77 0.35
CA SER A 31 -3.55 3.42 0.91
C SER A 31 -3.57 2.05 1.61
N GLY A 32 -3.82 1.99 2.89
CA GLY A 32 -3.76 0.76 3.65
C GLY A 32 -4.67 0.75 4.87
N PRO A 33 -4.62 -0.29 5.69
CA PRO A 33 -5.41 -0.37 6.92
C PRO A 33 -4.99 0.70 7.94
N ALA A 34 -5.94 1.15 8.75
CA ALA A 34 -5.71 2.17 9.78
C ALA A 34 -4.58 1.79 10.76
N GLY A 35 -4.46 0.52 11.15
CA GLY A 35 -3.39 0.00 12.01
C GLY A 35 -2.04 -0.22 11.30
N GLY A 36 -1.97 0.00 9.97
CA GLY A 36 -0.76 -0.18 9.16
C GLY A 36 0.06 1.10 9.00
N SER A 37 1.23 0.98 8.37
CA SER A 37 2.09 2.13 8.07
C SER A 37 1.60 2.96 6.88
N TRP A 38 0.89 2.35 5.93
CA TRP A 38 0.44 3.01 4.71
C TRP A 38 -0.60 4.12 4.95
N TYR A 39 -1.53 3.89 5.89
CA TYR A 39 -2.64 4.82 6.12
C TYR A 39 -2.18 6.21 6.61
N PRO A 40 -1.38 6.33 7.69
CA PRO A 40 -0.92 7.64 8.16
C PRO A 40 0.04 8.31 7.17
N LEU A 41 0.89 7.56 6.47
CA LEU A 41 1.75 8.10 5.42
C LEU A 41 0.94 8.60 4.22
N GLY A 42 -0.04 7.82 3.74
CA GLY A 42 -0.93 8.22 2.66
C GLY A 42 -1.70 9.49 3.00
N ALA A 43 -2.24 9.60 4.22
CA ALA A 43 -2.94 10.80 4.69
C ALA A 43 -2.00 12.03 4.66
N LYS A 44 -0.76 11.89 5.13
CA LYS A 44 0.21 13.00 5.12
C LYS A 44 0.62 13.38 3.71
N ILE A 45 0.86 12.41 2.83
CA ILE A 45 1.20 12.66 1.42
C ILE A 45 0.05 13.44 0.75
N MET A 46 -1.20 13.02 0.93
CA MET A 46 -2.34 13.68 0.31
C MET A 46 -2.56 15.10 0.87
N GLN A 47 -2.33 15.30 2.17
CA GLN A 47 -2.34 16.64 2.77
C GLN A 47 -1.29 17.57 2.13
N VAL A 48 -0.08 17.07 1.93
CA VAL A 48 1.01 17.83 1.30
C VAL A 48 0.70 18.10 -0.17
N MET A 49 0.22 17.09 -0.90
CA MET A 49 -0.19 17.25 -2.29
C MET A 49 -1.26 18.32 -2.46
N GLN A 50 -2.28 18.33 -1.61
CA GLN A 50 -3.34 19.36 -1.66
C GLN A 50 -2.79 20.77 -1.47
N LYS A 51 -1.82 20.92 -0.56
CA LYS A 51 -1.23 22.22 -0.24
C LYS A 51 -0.29 22.72 -1.34
N GLU A 52 0.57 21.84 -1.88
CA GLU A 52 1.73 22.24 -2.70
C GLU A 52 1.48 22.11 -4.22
N VAL A 53 0.57 21.21 -4.67
CA VAL A 53 0.32 21.03 -6.12
C VAL A 53 -0.58 22.14 -6.68
N GLY A 54 -1.50 22.67 -5.88
CA GLY A 54 -2.48 23.67 -6.30
C GLY A 54 -3.57 23.09 -7.24
N GLY A 55 -4.80 23.62 -7.12
CA GLY A 55 -5.92 23.26 -7.97
C GLY A 55 -6.47 21.85 -7.76
N ILE A 56 -6.04 21.13 -6.72
CA ILE A 56 -6.55 19.80 -6.36
C ILE A 56 -7.19 19.80 -4.97
N ALA A 57 -8.22 18.97 -4.81
CA ALA A 57 -8.71 18.52 -3.51
C ALA A 57 -8.34 17.06 -3.32
N THR A 58 -7.98 16.67 -2.10
CA THR A 58 -7.48 15.33 -1.88
C THR A 58 -8.20 14.60 -0.76
N SER A 59 -8.22 13.27 -0.85
CA SER A 59 -8.62 12.39 0.26
C SER A 59 -7.73 11.17 0.32
N ASN A 60 -7.66 10.56 1.51
CA ASN A 60 -7.01 9.25 1.71
C ASN A 60 -8.00 8.30 2.36
N GLY A 61 -8.17 7.12 1.76
CA GLY A 61 -9.02 6.05 2.25
C GLY A 61 -8.24 4.81 2.67
N PRO A 62 -8.88 3.93 3.48
CA PRO A 62 -8.32 2.63 3.76
C PRO A 62 -8.30 1.76 2.50
N GLY A 63 -7.40 0.76 2.47
CA GLY A 63 -7.28 -0.12 1.33
C GLY A 63 -6.39 -1.32 1.60
N GLY A 64 -6.05 -2.01 0.52
CA GLY A 64 -5.13 -3.14 0.52
C GLY A 64 -4.68 -3.46 -0.90
N GLY A 65 -3.43 -3.81 -1.09
CA GLY A 65 -2.74 -3.77 -2.38
C GLY A 65 -3.46 -4.38 -3.58
N VAL A 66 -4.19 -5.49 -3.44
CA VAL A 66 -4.99 -6.09 -4.53
C VAL A 66 -6.21 -5.21 -4.84
N GLY A 67 -6.98 -4.82 -3.81
CA GLY A 67 -8.14 -3.94 -3.96
C GLY A 67 -7.76 -2.59 -4.56
N ASN A 68 -6.65 -2.00 -4.09
CA ASN A 68 -6.18 -0.69 -4.56
C ASN A 68 -5.87 -0.68 -6.07
N VAL A 69 -5.26 -1.76 -6.58
CA VAL A 69 -5.00 -1.90 -8.02
C VAL A 69 -6.31 -1.92 -8.82
N LYS A 70 -7.33 -2.63 -8.32
CA LYS A 70 -8.66 -2.65 -8.92
C LYS A 70 -9.31 -1.27 -8.90
N ASP A 71 -9.33 -0.63 -7.74
CA ASP A 71 -9.94 0.69 -7.54
C ASP A 71 -9.30 1.75 -8.42
N VAL A 72 -7.98 1.79 -8.52
CA VAL A 72 -7.28 2.75 -9.39
C VAL A 72 -7.60 2.48 -10.85
N SER A 73 -7.53 1.23 -11.30
CA SER A 73 -7.81 0.90 -12.71
C SER A 73 -9.25 1.18 -13.12
N GLN A 74 -10.20 1.06 -12.19
CA GLN A 74 -11.63 1.31 -12.41
C GLN A 74 -12.02 2.79 -12.24
N GLY A 75 -11.08 3.66 -11.83
CA GLY A 75 -11.35 5.08 -11.61
C GLY A 75 -12.02 5.40 -10.27
N ASN A 76 -12.10 4.44 -9.35
CA ASN A 76 -12.59 4.65 -7.98
C ASN A 76 -11.58 5.43 -7.12
N ALA A 77 -10.31 5.44 -7.51
CA ALA A 77 -9.25 6.24 -6.93
C ALA A 77 -8.24 6.68 -8.01
N GLU A 78 -7.55 7.77 -7.77
CA GLU A 78 -6.51 8.31 -8.65
C GLU A 78 -5.12 7.76 -8.31
N ILE A 79 -4.90 7.40 -7.04
CA ILE A 79 -3.63 6.90 -6.50
C ILE A 79 -3.91 5.66 -5.64
N GLY A 80 -3.05 4.65 -5.75
CA GLY A 80 -3.13 3.46 -4.92
C GLY A 80 -1.75 3.01 -4.44
N TRP A 81 -1.70 2.45 -3.23
CA TRP A 81 -0.51 1.74 -2.77
C TRP A 81 -0.68 0.25 -3.00
N SER A 82 0.39 -0.38 -3.45
CA SER A 82 0.42 -1.82 -3.68
C SER A 82 1.83 -2.36 -3.45
N TYR A 83 2.05 -3.60 -3.81
CA TYR A 83 3.38 -4.19 -3.90
C TYR A 83 3.73 -4.43 -5.36
N GLY A 84 5.02 -4.38 -5.70
CA GLY A 84 5.47 -4.46 -7.08
C GLY A 84 4.94 -5.69 -7.83
N HIS A 85 5.05 -6.88 -7.23
CA HIS A 85 4.51 -8.12 -7.79
C HIS A 85 2.97 -8.10 -7.92
N THR A 86 2.26 -7.48 -6.96
CA THR A 86 0.79 -7.35 -6.98
C THR A 86 0.34 -6.42 -8.09
N ALA A 87 1.00 -5.26 -8.24
CA ALA A 87 0.72 -4.32 -9.33
C ALA A 87 0.97 -4.96 -10.70
N TYR A 88 2.07 -5.71 -10.85
CA TYR A 88 2.34 -6.48 -12.05
C TYR A 88 1.26 -7.53 -12.33
N ASN A 89 0.90 -8.34 -11.34
CA ASN A 89 -0.14 -9.35 -11.49
C ASN A 89 -1.49 -8.73 -11.89
N GLY A 90 -1.86 -7.59 -11.30
CA GLY A 90 -3.04 -6.83 -11.71
C GLY A 90 -2.96 -6.36 -13.15
N TYR A 91 -1.83 -5.79 -13.55
CA TYR A 91 -1.62 -5.29 -14.91
C TYR A 91 -1.72 -6.39 -15.99
N VAL A 92 -1.31 -7.64 -15.68
CA VAL A 92 -1.37 -8.77 -16.62
C VAL A 92 -2.56 -9.71 -16.38
N GLY A 93 -3.39 -9.50 -15.35
CA GLY A 93 -4.56 -10.32 -15.05
C GLY A 93 -4.19 -11.70 -14.48
N ARG A 94 -3.35 -11.75 -13.44
CA ARG A 94 -2.91 -13.02 -12.80
C ARG A 94 -3.23 -13.06 -11.31
N GLY A 95 -3.23 -14.26 -10.74
CA GLY A 95 -3.41 -14.47 -9.30
C GLY A 95 -4.81 -14.11 -8.83
N LYS A 96 -4.94 -13.06 -8.02
CA LYS A 96 -6.23 -12.57 -7.49
C LYS A 96 -6.98 -11.62 -8.44
N PHE A 97 -6.54 -11.50 -9.69
CA PHE A 97 -7.14 -10.65 -10.70
C PHE A 97 -7.77 -11.51 -11.80
N ASP A 98 -9.03 -11.26 -12.05
CA ASP A 98 -9.89 -11.98 -12.99
C ASP A 98 -9.66 -11.58 -14.47
N HIS A 99 -9.08 -10.39 -14.68
CA HIS A 99 -8.67 -9.87 -15.99
C HIS A 99 -7.53 -8.85 -15.84
N PRO A 100 -6.90 -8.41 -16.94
CA PRO A 100 -5.90 -7.34 -16.90
C PRO A 100 -6.49 -5.99 -16.50
N TYR A 101 -5.95 -5.37 -15.47
CA TYR A 101 -6.27 -4.03 -15.00
C TYR A 101 -5.25 -3.04 -15.58
N LYS A 102 -5.49 -2.59 -16.83
CA LYS A 102 -4.51 -1.82 -17.63
C LYS A 102 -4.46 -0.33 -17.33
N ASN A 103 -5.51 0.24 -16.71
CA ASN A 103 -5.57 1.68 -16.42
C ASN A 103 -4.84 2.03 -15.12
N ILE A 104 -3.66 1.41 -14.92
CA ILE A 104 -2.71 1.74 -13.87
C ILE A 104 -1.33 2.00 -14.45
N ALA A 105 -0.62 2.96 -13.88
CA ALA A 105 0.77 3.28 -14.22
C ALA A 105 1.61 3.38 -12.94
N PHE A 106 2.88 3.07 -13.08
CA PHE A 106 3.83 3.15 -11.98
C PHE A 106 4.16 4.61 -11.64
N PHE A 107 4.18 4.92 -10.34
CA PHE A 107 4.58 6.24 -9.86
C PHE A 107 5.92 6.19 -9.12
N ALA A 108 6.05 5.40 -8.06
CA ALA A 108 7.29 5.32 -7.26
C ALA A 108 7.46 3.98 -6.56
N THR A 109 8.72 3.56 -6.38
CA THR A 109 9.12 2.56 -5.39
C THR A 109 9.24 3.22 -4.02
N LEU A 110 8.71 2.55 -3.00
CA LEU A 110 8.77 2.96 -1.61
C LEU A 110 9.61 1.94 -0.81
N TYR A 111 9.45 1.95 0.51
CA TYR A 111 10.11 1.00 1.40
C TYR A 111 9.57 -0.44 1.26
N PRO A 112 10.32 -1.47 1.66
CA PRO A 112 9.87 -2.85 1.57
C PRO A 112 8.73 -3.16 2.54
N GLY A 113 7.79 -4.00 2.08
CA GLY A 113 6.86 -4.71 2.95
C GLY A 113 7.43 -6.08 3.30
N VAL A 114 7.48 -6.39 4.57
CA VAL A 114 8.06 -7.62 5.11
C VAL A 114 6.94 -8.52 5.63
N VAL A 115 7.01 -9.79 5.30
CA VAL A 115 6.10 -10.81 5.84
C VAL A 115 6.44 -11.04 7.30
N GLN A 116 5.48 -10.81 8.17
CA GLN A 116 5.63 -10.99 9.61
C GLN A 116 4.53 -11.92 10.09
N ILE A 117 4.91 -13.01 10.75
CA ILE A 117 4.01 -14.05 11.23
C ILE A 117 4.24 -14.19 12.72
N ALA A 118 3.26 -13.79 13.52
CA ALA A 118 3.36 -13.83 14.97
C ALA A 118 2.39 -14.84 15.58
N VAL A 119 2.85 -15.47 16.65
CA VAL A 119 2.06 -16.34 17.52
C VAL A 119 2.27 -15.92 18.97
N PRO A 120 1.34 -16.20 19.91
CA PRO A 120 1.57 -15.98 21.33
C PRO A 120 2.88 -16.62 21.79
N LYS A 121 3.62 -15.96 22.70
CA LYS A 121 4.96 -16.39 23.13
C LYS A 121 5.00 -17.83 23.61
N ASN A 122 3.98 -18.26 24.35
CA ASN A 122 3.85 -19.60 24.95
C ASN A 122 3.09 -20.59 24.05
N SER A 123 2.85 -20.25 22.78
CA SER A 123 2.18 -21.14 21.83
C SER A 123 3.01 -22.37 21.53
N SER A 124 2.35 -23.52 21.30
CA SER A 124 2.98 -24.76 20.80
C SER A 124 3.31 -24.72 19.32
N ILE A 125 2.97 -23.65 18.59
CA ILE A 125 3.24 -23.49 17.16
C ILE A 125 4.71 -23.12 16.95
N HIS A 126 5.50 -23.95 16.32
CA HIS A 126 6.92 -23.68 16.06
C HIS A 126 7.25 -23.50 14.59
N SER A 127 6.36 -23.91 13.70
CA SER A 127 6.51 -23.81 12.26
C SER A 127 5.17 -23.47 11.58
N ILE A 128 5.21 -23.10 10.31
CA ILE A 128 4.01 -22.87 9.51
C ILE A 128 3.22 -24.17 9.30
N SER A 129 3.89 -25.34 9.31
CA SER A 129 3.22 -26.64 9.23
C SER A 129 2.26 -26.90 10.38
N ASP A 130 2.48 -26.25 11.54
CA ASP A 130 1.63 -26.39 12.74
C ASP A 130 0.33 -25.58 12.66
N PHE A 131 0.09 -24.83 11.56
CA PHE A 131 -1.12 -24.02 11.39
C PHE A 131 -2.36 -24.84 11.06
N LYS A 132 -2.21 -26.13 10.78
CA LYS A 132 -3.34 -27.04 10.55
C LYS A 132 -4.25 -27.04 11.77
N GLY A 133 -5.54 -26.71 11.57
CA GLY A 133 -6.53 -26.64 12.64
C GLY A 133 -6.40 -25.46 13.61
N LYS A 134 -5.54 -24.48 13.30
CA LYS A 134 -5.37 -23.27 14.12
C LYS A 134 -6.26 -22.12 13.64
N ASN A 135 -6.55 -21.20 14.54
CA ASN A 135 -7.29 -19.98 14.24
C ASN A 135 -6.29 -18.91 13.74
N ILE A 136 -6.45 -18.45 12.52
CA ILE A 136 -5.49 -17.53 11.89
C ILE A 136 -6.16 -16.24 11.42
N SER A 137 -5.43 -15.13 11.45
CA SER A 137 -5.81 -13.86 10.82
C SER A 137 -4.74 -13.45 9.80
N PRO A 138 -5.03 -13.56 8.49
CA PRO A 138 -4.14 -13.14 7.41
C PRO A 138 -4.43 -11.70 6.91
N GLY A 139 -5.37 -10.99 7.54
CA GLY A 139 -5.90 -9.72 7.06
C GLY A 139 -7.17 -9.85 6.22
N LYS A 140 -7.74 -8.71 5.81
CA LYS A 140 -8.98 -8.66 5.03
C LYS A 140 -8.83 -9.29 3.64
N SER A 141 -9.90 -9.87 3.14
CA SER A 141 -10.00 -10.27 1.74
C SER A 141 -9.71 -9.07 0.82
N GLY A 142 -8.99 -9.31 -0.29
CA GLY A 142 -8.56 -8.22 -1.19
C GLY A 142 -7.27 -7.51 -0.77
N TRP A 143 -6.67 -7.88 0.37
CA TRP A 143 -5.34 -7.40 0.72
C TRP A 143 -4.24 -8.29 0.15
N THR A 144 -3.11 -7.68 -0.21
CA THR A 144 -1.92 -8.45 -0.60
C THR A 144 -1.45 -9.37 0.51
N GLY A 145 -1.56 -8.95 1.79
CA GLY A 145 -1.21 -9.77 2.95
C GLY A 145 -1.95 -11.11 2.94
N THR A 146 -3.26 -11.10 2.68
CA THR A 146 -4.09 -12.31 2.57
C THR A 146 -3.67 -13.18 1.40
N ALA A 147 -3.43 -12.58 0.21
CA ALA A 147 -2.95 -13.31 -0.96
C ALA A 147 -1.56 -13.91 -0.71
N PHE A 148 -0.69 -13.18 0.00
CA PHE A 148 0.64 -13.66 0.34
C PHE A 148 0.61 -14.77 1.39
N ALA A 149 -0.31 -14.70 2.36
CA ALA A 149 -0.54 -15.77 3.32
C ALA A 149 -0.91 -17.09 2.61
N GLU A 150 -1.80 -17.04 1.61
CA GLU A 150 -2.10 -18.24 0.80
C GLU A 150 -0.86 -18.76 0.08
N THR A 151 -0.04 -17.87 -0.49
CA THR A 151 1.22 -18.27 -1.16
C THR A 151 2.16 -18.96 -0.17
N VAL A 152 2.31 -18.45 1.03
CA VAL A 152 3.13 -19.05 2.08
C VAL A 152 2.54 -20.39 2.52
N LEU A 153 1.25 -20.46 2.82
CA LEU A 153 0.57 -21.69 3.23
C LEU A 153 0.69 -22.80 2.16
N ASN A 154 0.50 -22.45 0.89
CA ASN A 154 0.62 -23.41 -0.22
C ASN A 154 2.02 -24.05 -0.31
N ALA A 155 3.08 -23.30 0.01
CA ALA A 155 4.43 -23.83 0.06
C ALA A 155 4.63 -24.89 1.16
N TYR A 156 3.74 -24.94 2.16
CA TYR A 156 3.70 -25.94 3.22
C TYR A 156 2.55 -26.95 3.06
N ASP A 157 2.01 -27.10 1.85
CA ASP A 157 0.86 -27.97 1.56
C ASP A 157 -0.40 -27.65 2.38
N LEU A 158 -0.54 -26.41 2.86
CA LEU A 158 -1.69 -25.87 3.56
C LEU A 158 -2.49 -24.91 2.67
N SER A 159 -3.76 -24.69 3.03
CA SER A 159 -4.60 -23.64 2.46
C SER A 159 -5.59 -23.19 3.52
N PHE A 160 -6.28 -22.08 3.30
CA PHE A 160 -7.36 -21.64 4.20
C PHE A 160 -8.43 -22.72 4.37
N ASP A 161 -8.76 -23.46 3.29
CA ASP A 161 -9.74 -24.53 3.35
C ASP A 161 -9.22 -25.75 4.14
N LYS A 162 -7.97 -26.14 3.95
CA LYS A 162 -7.36 -27.21 4.75
C LYS A 162 -7.29 -26.87 6.24
N ILE A 163 -7.07 -25.60 6.58
CA ILE A 163 -7.11 -25.12 7.96
C ILE A 163 -8.50 -25.28 8.53
N ARG A 164 -9.55 -24.84 7.79
CA ARG A 164 -10.96 -24.98 8.22
C ARG A 164 -11.39 -26.43 8.33
N GLN A 165 -11.04 -27.27 7.38
CA GLN A 165 -11.34 -28.70 7.39
C GLN A 165 -10.73 -29.43 8.60
N ALA A 166 -9.62 -28.92 9.12
CA ALA A 166 -8.95 -29.44 10.30
C ALA A 166 -9.47 -28.84 11.62
N GLY A 167 -10.57 -28.08 11.60
CA GLY A 167 -11.22 -27.49 12.77
C GLY A 167 -10.75 -26.09 13.13
N GLY A 168 -9.86 -25.47 12.36
CA GLY A 168 -9.41 -24.09 12.55
C GLY A 168 -10.35 -23.07 11.91
N THR A 169 -10.08 -21.80 12.17
CA THR A 169 -10.81 -20.65 11.58
C THR A 169 -9.88 -19.70 10.84
N VAL A 170 -10.42 -18.97 9.86
CA VAL A 170 -9.68 -17.94 9.15
C VAL A 170 -10.46 -16.63 9.26
N HIS A 171 -9.92 -15.69 10.02
CA HIS A 171 -10.53 -14.40 10.31
C HIS A 171 -10.02 -13.34 9.33
N HIS A 172 -10.85 -12.98 8.36
CA HIS A 172 -10.54 -11.92 7.39
C HIS A 172 -10.90 -10.53 7.94
N VAL A 173 -10.15 -10.09 8.93
CA VAL A 173 -10.34 -8.81 9.63
C VAL A 173 -9.13 -7.89 9.45
N ASP A 174 -9.23 -6.63 9.87
CA ASP A 174 -8.09 -5.72 9.82
C ASP A 174 -7.06 -5.97 10.94
N TYR A 175 -5.96 -5.20 10.93
CA TYR A 175 -4.87 -5.41 11.88
C TYR A 175 -5.26 -5.09 13.32
N ASN A 176 -6.11 -4.08 13.55
CA ASN A 176 -6.55 -3.73 14.91
C ASN A 176 -7.46 -4.82 15.48
N ASP A 177 -8.39 -5.32 14.66
CA ASP A 177 -9.25 -6.45 15.04
C ASP A 177 -8.42 -7.72 15.26
N SER A 178 -7.40 -7.98 14.42
CA SER A 178 -6.48 -9.11 14.63
C SER A 178 -5.73 -9.02 15.96
N VAL A 179 -5.33 -7.81 16.36
CA VAL A 179 -4.71 -7.56 17.66
C VAL A 179 -5.69 -7.88 18.79
N ALA A 180 -6.93 -7.40 18.70
CA ALA A 180 -7.96 -7.69 19.70
C ALA A 180 -8.22 -9.19 19.82
N LEU A 181 -8.45 -9.87 18.68
CA LEU A 181 -8.67 -11.31 18.64
C LEU A 181 -7.51 -12.12 19.24
N MET A 182 -6.24 -11.71 19.02
CA MET A 182 -5.10 -12.41 19.61
C MET A 182 -4.99 -12.16 21.11
N LYS A 183 -5.26 -10.93 21.59
CA LYS A 183 -5.29 -10.61 23.02
C LYS A 183 -6.35 -11.38 23.78
N ASP A 184 -7.50 -11.63 23.13
CA ASP A 184 -8.64 -12.36 23.68
C ASP A 184 -8.51 -13.89 23.49
N GLY A 185 -7.43 -14.36 22.86
CA GLY A 185 -7.18 -15.79 22.63
C GLY A 185 -8.05 -16.42 21.53
N HIS A 186 -8.68 -15.62 20.66
CA HIS A 186 -9.52 -16.10 19.57
C HIS A 186 -8.74 -16.47 18.32
N ILE A 187 -7.50 -15.98 18.16
CA ILE A 187 -6.60 -16.41 17.10
C ILE A 187 -5.25 -16.85 17.64
N ASP A 188 -4.67 -17.86 17.01
CA ASP A 188 -3.37 -18.44 17.31
C ASP A 188 -2.26 -17.80 16.47
N VAL A 189 -2.59 -17.27 15.28
CA VAL A 189 -1.62 -16.74 14.32
C VAL A 189 -2.11 -15.43 13.75
N PHE A 190 -1.24 -14.42 13.78
CA PHE A 190 -1.45 -13.16 13.04
C PHE A 190 -0.37 -13.00 11.99
N LEU A 191 -0.77 -12.88 10.73
CA LEU A 191 0.11 -12.66 9.59
C LEU A 191 -0.16 -11.29 8.97
N ALA A 192 0.91 -10.53 8.74
CA ALA A 192 0.85 -9.25 8.02
C ALA A 192 2.02 -9.10 7.06
N VAL A 193 1.80 -8.36 5.96
CA VAL A 193 2.86 -7.85 5.09
C VAL A 193 2.90 -6.34 5.26
N THR A 194 3.95 -5.84 5.89
CA THR A 194 4.03 -4.43 6.31
C THR A 194 5.47 -4.00 6.62
N SER A 195 5.69 -2.73 6.95
CA SER A 195 7.00 -2.24 7.41
C SER A 195 7.41 -2.84 8.76
N MET A 196 8.70 -2.77 9.07
CA MET A 196 9.27 -3.11 10.38
C MET A 196 9.89 -1.87 11.04
N PRO A 197 9.75 -1.71 12.38
CA PRO A 197 8.76 -2.37 13.23
C PRO A 197 7.33 -1.86 12.94
N GLN A 198 6.32 -2.67 13.25
CA GLN A 198 4.91 -2.38 13.01
C GLN A 198 4.12 -2.29 14.32
N ALA A 199 3.23 -1.30 14.42
CA ALA A 199 2.55 -0.95 15.67
C ALA A 199 1.74 -2.11 16.30
N SER A 200 1.01 -2.89 15.47
CA SER A 200 0.22 -4.04 15.96
C SER A 200 1.11 -5.12 16.61
N PHE A 201 2.29 -5.38 16.04
CA PHE A 201 3.22 -6.34 16.63
C PHE A 201 3.92 -5.79 17.87
N ILE A 202 4.19 -4.47 17.93
CA ILE A 202 4.68 -3.83 19.16
C ILE A 202 3.65 -3.98 20.29
N ASP A 203 2.37 -3.70 19.99
CA ASP A 203 1.28 -3.82 20.95
C ASP A 203 1.09 -5.27 21.44
N LEU A 204 1.07 -6.23 20.53
CA LEU A 204 0.99 -7.66 20.88
C LEU A 204 2.21 -8.15 21.62
N ASN A 205 3.40 -7.61 21.33
CA ASN A 205 4.62 -7.97 22.02
C ASN A 205 4.62 -7.53 23.49
N PHE A 206 3.99 -6.38 23.78
CA PHE A 206 3.76 -5.93 25.15
C PHE A 206 2.76 -6.85 25.88
N LYS A 207 1.62 -7.18 25.24
CA LYS A 207 0.59 -8.09 25.79
C LYS A 207 -0.20 -8.75 24.65
N PRO A 208 -0.28 -10.08 24.61
CA PRO A 208 0.11 -11.11 25.60
C PRO A 208 1.60 -11.50 25.57
N GLY A 209 2.42 -10.88 24.76
CA GLY A 209 3.74 -11.31 24.36
C GLY A 209 3.68 -12.26 23.17
N ILE A 210 4.52 -12.03 22.17
CA ILE A 210 4.55 -12.81 20.93
C ILE A 210 5.96 -13.28 20.59
N ARG A 211 6.03 -14.24 19.71
CA ARG A 211 7.24 -14.59 18.96
C ARG A 211 6.91 -14.74 17.48
N PHE A 212 7.93 -14.59 16.65
CA PHE A 212 7.77 -14.67 15.21
C PHE A 212 8.11 -16.07 14.69
N ILE A 213 7.36 -16.52 13.68
CA ILE A 213 7.60 -17.76 12.95
C ILE A 213 8.29 -17.42 11.63
N GLY A 214 9.46 -18.02 11.42
CA GLY A 214 10.21 -17.88 10.18
C GLY A 214 9.67 -18.76 9.05
N ILE A 215 10.03 -18.40 7.83
CA ILE A 215 9.77 -19.20 6.62
C ILE A 215 11.03 -19.99 6.31
N ALA A 216 10.92 -21.30 6.13
CA ALA A 216 12.06 -22.17 5.86
C ALA A 216 12.77 -21.78 4.54
N PRO A 217 14.10 -21.83 4.46
CA PRO A 217 14.85 -21.35 3.29
C PRO A 217 14.49 -22.06 1.97
N ASP A 218 14.22 -23.37 2.01
CA ASP A 218 13.77 -24.14 0.85
C ASP A 218 12.40 -23.67 0.35
N LYS A 219 11.47 -23.36 1.27
CA LYS A 219 10.14 -22.82 0.94
C LYS A 219 10.25 -21.40 0.37
N MET A 220 11.09 -20.54 0.97
CA MET A 220 11.35 -19.21 0.43
C MET A 220 11.86 -19.27 -1.02
N LYS A 221 12.79 -20.17 -1.33
CA LYS A 221 13.33 -20.34 -2.68
C LYS A 221 12.24 -20.62 -3.71
N GLY A 222 11.31 -21.52 -3.41
CA GLY A 222 10.18 -21.84 -4.28
C GLY A 222 9.23 -20.66 -4.47
N ILE A 223 8.91 -19.92 -3.39
CA ILE A 223 8.04 -18.74 -3.44
C ILE A 223 8.67 -17.64 -4.30
N ILE A 224 9.96 -17.36 -4.14
CA ILE A 224 10.69 -16.33 -4.88
C ILE A 224 10.69 -16.66 -6.38
N ALA A 225 10.99 -17.91 -6.74
CA ALA A 225 11.02 -18.35 -8.14
C ALA A 225 9.65 -18.16 -8.85
N ALA A 226 8.55 -18.33 -8.12
CA ALA A 226 7.19 -18.18 -8.65
C ALA A 226 6.67 -16.73 -8.64
N ASN A 227 7.31 -15.83 -7.88
CA ASN A 227 6.81 -14.46 -7.64
C ASN A 227 7.92 -13.41 -7.87
N PRO A 228 8.14 -12.96 -9.11
CA PRO A 228 9.12 -11.91 -9.41
C PRO A 228 8.91 -10.66 -8.55
N GLY A 229 9.99 -10.11 -7.97
CA GLY A 229 9.94 -8.97 -7.06
C GLY A 229 9.72 -9.32 -5.59
N VAL A 230 9.57 -10.61 -5.26
CA VAL A 230 9.68 -11.12 -3.89
C VAL A 230 11.14 -11.52 -3.63
N ILE A 231 11.66 -11.16 -2.47
CA ILE A 231 13.05 -11.44 -2.08
C ILE A 231 13.11 -12.09 -0.70
N ALA A 232 14.16 -12.85 -0.44
CA ALA A 232 14.49 -13.34 0.89
C ALA A 232 15.00 -12.19 1.76
N THR A 233 14.57 -12.16 3.02
CA THR A 233 15.02 -11.21 4.03
C THR A 233 14.93 -11.84 5.42
N LYS A 234 15.10 -11.04 6.45
CA LYS A 234 14.91 -11.43 7.85
C LYS A 234 14.27 -10.30 8.64
N ILE A 235 13.59 -10.65 9.72
CA ILE A 235 13.29 -9.70 10.78
C ILE A 235 14.53 -9.71 11.68
N PRO A 236 15.32 -8.61 11.77
CA PRO A 236 16.56 -8.59 12.54
C PRO A 236 16.30 -8.80 14.04
N LYS A 237 17.23 -9.44 14.73
CA LYS A 237 17.27 -9.46 16.19
C LYS A 237 17.08 -8.04 16.74
N GLY A 238 16.25 -7.92 17.78
CA GLY A 238 16.00 -6.63 18.43
C GLY A 238 15.03 -5.69 17.68
N THR A 239 14.47 -6.09 16.53
CA THR A 239 13.38 -5.32 15.87
C THR A 239 12.18 -5.15 16.79
N TYR A 240 11.86 -6.17 17.54
CA TYR A 240 10.87 -6.15 18.62
C TYR A 240 11.54 -6.59 19.92
N GLU A 241 11.08 -6.03 21.05
CA GLU A 241 11.63 -6.34 22.36
C GLU A 241 11.57 -7.85 22.64
N GLY A 242 12.65 -8.40 23.23
CA GLY A 242 12.74 -9.82 23.57
C GLY A 242 12.99 -10.78 22.39
N MET A 243 13.27 -10.27 21.18
CA MET A 243 13.73 -11.11 20.08
C MET A 243 15.21 -11.47 20.26
N ASP A 244 15.48 -12.77 20.41
CA ASP A 244 16.84 -13.29 20.68
C ASP A 244 17.65 -13.60 19.41
N GLY A 245 17.02 -13.66 18.27
CA GLY A 245 17.65 -13.98 16.99
C GLY A 245 16.94 -13.35 15.79
N ASP A 246 17.60 -13.47 14.64
CA ASP A 246 17.04 -13.14 13.35
C ASP A 246 15.96 -14.15 12.95
N VAL A 247 14.87 -13.69 12.33
CA VAL A 247 13.79 -14.55 11.83
C VAL A 247 13.76 -14.48 10.30
N PRO A 248 14.11 -15.58 9.59
CA PRO A 248 14.11 -15.59 8.12
C PRO A 248 12.70 -15.45 7.57
N THR A 249 12.54 -14.59 6.58
CA THR A 249 11.24 -14.28 5.98
C THR A 249 11.39 -13.72 4.56
N LEU A 250 10.28 -13.24 4.00
CA LEU A 250 10.19 -12.67 2.66
C LEU A 250 9.84 -11.17 2.71
N ALA A 251 10.28 -10.44 1.71
CA ALA A 251 9.89 -9.04 1.48
C ALA A 251 9.54 -8.80 0.03
N THR A 252 8.83 -7.71 -0.20
CA THR A 252 8.49 -7.19 -1.52
C THR A 252 8.45 -5.67 -1.48
N ALA A 253 8.83 -5.00 -2.57
CA ALA A 253 8.82 -3.55 -2.61
C ALA A 253 7.39 -3.00 -2.56
N THR A 254 7.11 -2.09 -1.64
CA THR A 254 5.91 -1.24 -1.73
C THR A 254 6.05 -0.31 -2.92
N VAL A 255 4.99 -0.14 -3.68
CA VAL A 255 4.92 0.77 -4.82
C VAL A 255 3.70 1.66 -4.72
N MET A 256 3.83 2.85 -5.27
CA MET A 256 2.70 3.74 -5.54
C MET A 256 2.35 3.62 -7.02
N VAL A 257 1.07 3.40 -7.31
CA VAL A 257 0.51 3.41 -8.65
C VAL A 257 -0.48 4.56 -8.78
N VAL A 258 -0.60 5.07 -9.98
CA VAL A 258 -1.57 6.12 -10.33
C VAL A 258 -2.43 5.65 -11.49
N ARG A 259 -3.62 6.23 -11.66
CA ARG A 259 -4.45 5.96 -12.82
C ARG A 259 -3.73 6.42 -14.09
N ALA A 260 -3.65 5.56 -15.09
CA ALA A 260 -2.82 5.77 -16.27
C ALA A 260 -3.29 6.93 -17.16
N ASP A 261 -4.58 7.28 -17.10
CA ASP A 261 -5.21 8.35 -17.87
C ASP A 261 -5.20 9.72 -17.17
N LEU A 262 -4.52 9.85 -16.02
CA LEU A 262 -4.35 11.15 -15.38
C LEU A 262 -3.57 12.11 -16.29
N PRO A 263 -3.86 13.43 -16.25
CA PRO A 263 -3.08 14.42 -16.99
C PRO A 263 -1.60 14.38 -16.66
N GLU A 264 -0.75 14.36 -17.67
CA GLU A 264 0.71 14.31 -17.50
C GLU A 264 1.24 15.40 -16.57
N ASP A 265 0.80 16.65 -16.77
CA ASP A 265 1.22 17.78 -15.94
C ASP A 265 0.84 17.65 -14.47
N LEU A 266 -0.34 17.05 -14.18
CA LEU A 266 -0.76 16.80 -12.81
C LEU A 266 0.18 15.81 -12.14
N VAL A 267 0.43 14.66 -12.77
CA VAL A 267 1.30 13.62 -12.20
C VAL A 267 2.76 14.11 -12.12
N TYR A 268 3.21 14.91 -13.08
CA TYR A 268 4.53 15.55 -13.00
C TYR A 268 4.65 16.47 -11.78
N LYS A 269 3.68 17.36 -11.54
CA LYS A 269 3.65 18.23 -10.35
C LYS A 269 3.61 17.43 -9.06
N MET A 270 2.77 16.40 -9.01
CA MET A 270 2.69 15.50 -7.85
C MET A 270 4.06 14.84 -7.57
N CYS A 271 4.74 14.36 -8.61
CA CYS A 271 6.07 13.76 -8.48
C CYS A 271 7.11 14.76 -7.96
N LYS A 272 7.14 15.99 -8.45
CA LYS A 272 8.05 17.04 -7.96
C LYS A 272 7.80 17.34 -6.49
N VAL A 273 6.54 17.50 -6.08
CA VAL A 273 6.14 17.76 -4.67
C VAL A 273 6.52 16.56 -3.80
N PHE A 274 6.24 15.34 -4.25
CA PHE A 274 6.52 14.12 -3.52
C PHE A 274 8.00 14.00 -3.11
N TRP A 275 8.91 14.26 -4.04
CA TRP A 275 10.35 14.17 -3.76
C TRP A 275 10.89 15.40 -3.04
N LYS A 276 10.34 16.60 -3.28
CA LYS A 276 10.70 17.82 -2.55
C LYS A 276 10.36 17.71 -1.06
N GLU A 277 9.23 17.12 -0.75
CA GLU A 277 8.69 17.02 0.62
C GLU A 277 9.02 15.68 1.32
N HIS A 278 9.98 14.94 0.79
CA HIS A 278 10.41 13.63 1.27
C HIS A 278 10.63 13.59 2.80
N ASP A 279 11.34 14.55 3.36
CA ASP A 279 11.69 14.59 4.78
C ASP A 279 10.47 14.83 5.68
N THR A 280 9.46 15.52 5.16
CA THR A 280 8.17 15.71 5.84
C THR A 280 7.47 14.36 6.11
N PHE A 281 7.60 13.41 5.19
CA PHE A 281 7.00 12.07 5.34
C PHE A 281 7.81 11.20 6.30
N ALA A 282 9.12 11.36 6.36
CA ALA A 282 9.99 10.68 7.33
C ALA A 282 9.62 10.99 8.79
N GLY A 283 9.12 12.21 9.04
CA GLY A 283 8.58 12.61 10.33
C GLY A 283 7.33 11.83 10.78
N VAL A 284 6.58 11.22 9.84
CA VAL A 284 5.39 10.41 10.16
C VAL A 284 5.77 8.99 10.56
N LYS A 285 6.68 8.38 9.81
CA LYS A 285 7.17 7.01 10.04
C LYS A 285 8.64 6.89 9.65
N LYS A 286 9.48 6.45 10.58
CA LYS A 286 10.94 6.30 10.37
C LYS A 286 11.30 5.41 9.17
N VAL A 287 10.47 4.43 8.83
CA VAL A 287 10.69 3.57 7.65
C VAL A 287 10.75 4.36 6.35
N TRP A 288 10.19 5.58 6.32
CA TRP A 288 10.29 6.44 5.13
C TRP A 288 11.74 6.83 4.79
N ASN A 289 12.65 6.81 5.77
CA ASN A 289 14.08 7.02 5.51
C ASN A 289 14.72 5.98 4.57
N GLU A 290 14.05 4.85 4.34
CA GLU A 290 14.45 3.83 3.37
C GLU A 290 14.05 4.17 1.94
N VAL A 291 13.12 5.12 1.74
CA VAL A 291 12.70 5.58 0.41
C VAL A 291 13.77 6.50 -0.15
N LYS A 292 14.38 6.10 -1.27
CA LYS A 292 15.45 6.87 -1.90
C LYS A 292 15.07 7.24 -3.34
N LEU A 293 15.38 8.48 -3.73
CA LEU A 293 15.17 8.93 -5.10
C LEU A 293 15.93 8.05 -6.11
N ALA A 294 17.12 7.59 -5.75
CA ALA A 294 17.93 6.72 -6.61
C ALA A 294 17.20 5.40 -6.94
N ASP A 295 16.38 4.90 -6.02
CA ASP A 295 15.66 3.64 -6.13
C ASP A 295 14.19 3.83 -6.61
N ALA A 296 13.83 5.06 -6.98
CA ALA A 296 12.45 5.41 -7.31
C ALA A 296 11.78 4.51 -8.37
N LEU A 297 12.56 3.95 -9.27
CA LEU A 297 12.11 3.08 -10.37
C LEU A 297 12.51 1.61 -10.19
N ALA A 298 13.14 1.22 -9.07
CA ALA A 298 13.71 -0.12 -8.87
C ALA A 298 12.64 -1.25 -8.96
N ALA A 299 11.38 -0.98 -8.56
CA ALA A 299 10.29 -1.96 -8.64
C ALA A 299 9.28 -1.65 -9.76
N ALA A 300 9.68 -0.91 -10.79
CA ALA A 300 8.81 -0.53 -11.92
C ALA A 300 8.55 -1.71 -12.87
N ALA A 301 7.66 -2.61 -12.48
CA ALA A 301 7.27 -3.78 -13.27
C ALA A 301 6.09 -3.54 -14.24
N ILE A 302 5.49 -2.35 -14.22
CA ILE A 302 4.45 -1.88 -15.13
C ILE A 302 4.88 -0.55 -15.76
N PRO A 303 4.26 -0.07 -16.84
CA PRO A 303 4.63 1.20 -17.45
C PRO A 303 4.64 2.36 -16.46
N VAL A 304 5.69 3.16 -16.48
CA VAL A 304 5.79 4.40 -15.69
C VAL A 304 4.86 5.44 -16.28
N HIS A 305 4.12 6.18 -15.44
CA HIS A 305 3.27 7.26 -15.91
C HIS A 305 4.09 8.36 -16.62
N PRO A 306 3.67 8.89 -17.77
CA PRO A 306 4.44 9.91 -18.53
C PRO A 306 4.89 11.10 -17.67
N GLY A 307 4.00 11.64 -16.82
CA GLY A 307 4.35 12.73 -15.90
C GLY A 307 5.40 12.35 -14.85
N ALA A 308 5.35 11.13 -14.31
CA ALA A 308 6.37 10.63 -13.41
C ALA A 308 7.71 10.40 -14.15
N ALA A 309 7.67 9.85 -15.36
CA ALA A 309 8.87 9.65 -16.19
C ALA A 309 9.57 10.97 -16.52
N ARG A 310 8.82 12.01 -16.86
CA ARG A 310 9.32 13.36 -17.09
C ARG A 310 9.99 13.93 -15.83
N CYS A 311 9.34 13.80 -14.69
CA CYS A 311 9.88 14.22 -13.39
C CYS A 311 11.18 13.49 -13.05
N TYR A 312 11.23 12.17 -13.19
CA TYR A 312 12.43 11.38 -12.91
C TYR A 312 13.60 11.69 -13.84
N LYS A 313 13.31 11.95 -15.12
CA LYS A 313 14.33 12.40 -16.07
C LYS A 313 14.97 13.73 -15.61
N GLU A 314 14.16 14.68 -15.16
CA GLU A 314 14.65 15.98 -14.66
C GLU A 314 15.40 15.83 -13.33
N LEU A 315 14.99 14.92 -12.46
CA LEU A 315 15.68 14.61 -11.19
C LEU A 315 16.93 13.73 -11.35
N GLY A 316 17.28 13.34 -12.57
CA GLY A 316 18.46 12.56 -12.86
C GLY A 316 18.37 11.07 -12.50
N VAL A 317 17.15 10.55 -12.26
CA VAL A 317 16.95 9.12 -12.00
C VAL A 317 17.12 8.34 -13.30
N LYS A 318 18.08 7.42 -13.30
CA LYS A 318 18.30 6.52 -14.44
C LYS A 318 17.39 5.30 -14.31
N LYS A 319 16.75 4.89 -15.42
CA LYS A 319 16.09 3.59 -15.49
C LYS A 319 17.18 2.52 -15.40
N MET A 320 17.10 1.65 -14.40
CA MET A 320 17.95 0.46 -14.33
C MET A 320 17.51 -0.57 -15.35
#